data_56150071ecc2e00b45a8bb2068476df5
#
_entry.id   56150071ecc2e00b45a8bb2068476df5
#
_cell.length_a   1.000
_cell.length_b   1.000
_cell.length_c   1.000
_cell.angle_alpha   90.00
_cell.angle_beta   90.00
_cell.angle_gamma   90.00
#
_symmetry.space_group_name_H-M   'P 1'
#
loop_
_entity.id
_entity.type
_entity.pdbx_description
1 polymer ?
#
loop_
_entity_poly.entity_id
_entity_poly.type
_entity_poly.pdbx_seq_one_letter_code
_entity_poly.pdbx_strand_id
1 'polypeptide(L)'
;MIKNINIDLLVPFENHPFKERSGIEQQELTESIKENGLLEPIIVRSFPAGKYEIISGHRRVEACKELGITSIPAIIEELTKDEAIVQMVDSNIHREHILPSEKAFAYKMKLEALKHQGKTSCQLGTKSRTDEKIAETADDSARQIQRYIRLTYLIPELLKLVDEERIAFTPAVEISYLSEYEQQILLEQIEFTDATPTLSQAQRLRKFSKDGNFFVDTVFAVINEEKPNQKEQVRFMEEDIRKYFPKSYTKSDMQKTIISLLEKWQRQRERNRRDER
;
A
#
# COMPACT_ATOMS: atom_id res chain seq x y z
N MET A 1 22.07 27.14 10.12
CA MET A 1 23.36 27.63 9.57
C MET A 1 24.00 26.46 8.80
N ILE A 2 24.46 26.69 7.55
CA ILE A 2 25.10 25.64 6.74
C ILE A 2 26.54 25.46 7.23
N LYS A 3 26.94 24.22 7.50
CA LYS A 3 28.31 23.84 7.87
C LYS A 3 28.77 22.65 7.03
N ASN A 4 30.04 22.59 6.70
CA ASN A 4 30.64 21.41 6.10
C ASN A 4 30.92 20.37 7.19
N ILE A 5 30.36 19.16 7.01
CA ILE A 5 30.49 18.04 7.95
C ILE A 5 31.24 16.92 7.25
N ASN A 6 32.19 16.30 7.96
CA ASN A 6 32.83 15.08 7.48
C ASN A 6 31.82 13.94 7.41
N ILE A 7 31.82 13.22 6.28
CA ILE A 7 30.88 12.11 6.01
C ILE A 7 31.02 10.99 7.06
N ASP A 8 32.21 10.77 7.63
CA ASP A 8 32.43 9.75 8.65
C ASP A 8 31.70 10.05 9.97
N LEU A 9 31.31 11.29 10.20
CA LEU A 9 30.51 11.69 11.35
C LEU A 9 28.98 11.52 11.13
N LEU A 10 28.57 11.17 9.92
CA LEU A 10 27.17 10.97 9.58
C LEU A 10 26.72 9.56 9.92
N VAL A 11 25.57 9.45 10.56
CA VAL A 11 24.90 8.18 10.82
C VAL A 11 23.54 8.17 10.14
N PRO A 12 23.14 7.05 9.52
CA PRO A 12 21.83 6.94 8.91
C PRO A 12 20.74 7.01 9.99
N PHE A 13 19.54 7.43 9.59
CA PHE A 13 18.37 7.42 10.47
C PHE A 13 17.97 5.99 10.80
N GLU A 14 17.80 5.70 12.09
CA GLU A 14 17.41 4.38 12.56
C GLU A 14 16.00 4.00 12.09
N ASN A 15 15.83 2.80 11.50
CA ASN A 15 14.55 2.30 10.99
C ASN A 15 13.88 3.22 9.95
N HIS A 16 14.69 3.78 9.04
CA HIS A 16 14.18 4.64 7.97
C HIS A 16 13.14 3.89 7.11
N PRO A 17 11.87 4.37 7.03
CA PRO A 17 10.79 3.60 6.41
C PRO A 17 10.86 3.55 4.89
N PHE A 18 11.53 4.51 4.27
CA PHE A 18 11.66 4.60 2.81
C PHE A 18 12.91 3.87 2.36
N LYS A 19 12.74 2.93 1.42
CA LYS A 19 13.86 2.17 0.84
C LYS A 19 14.74 3.08 -0.01
N GLU A 20 16.02 2.82 0.01
CA GLU A 20 16.96 3.46 -0.91
C GLU A 20 16.67 2.98 -2.33
N ARG A 21 16.47 3.92 -3.25
CA ARG A 21 16.33 3.60 -4.67
C ARG A 21 17.72 3.40 -5.24
N SER A 22 18.02 2.16 -5.60
CA SER A 22 19.23 1.78 -6.34
C SER A 22 18.96 1.80 -7.84
N GLY A 23 20.00 1.94 -8.65
CA GLY A 23 19.91 1.85 -10.10
C GLY A 23 20.12 3.17 -10.81
N ILE A 24 19.43 3.36 -11.96
CA ILE A 24 19.67 4.50 -12.89
C ILE A 24 19.53 5.85 -12.19
N GLU A 25 18.49 6.04 -11.39
CA GLU A 25 18.25 7.30 -10.67
C GLU A 25 19.38 7.68 -9.69
N GLN A 26 20.05 6.69 -9.09
CA GLN A 26 21.18 6.94 -8.20
C GLN A 26 22.43 7.30 -9.00
N GLN A 27 22.65 6.63 -10.15
CA GLN A 27 23.75 6.94 -11.05
C GLN A 27 23.63 8.35 -11.62
N GLU A 28 22.44 8.75 -12.09
CA GLU A 28 22.19 10.12 -12.57
C GLU A 28 22.47 11.18 -11.47
N LEU A 29 22.08 10.90 -10.23
CA LEU A 29 22.37 11.78 -9.10
C LEU A 29 23.88 11.86 -8.84
N THR A 30 24.58 10.72 -8.89
CA THR A 30 26.03 10.65 -8.70
C THR A 30 26.79 11.42 -9.79
N GLU A 31 26.36 11.27 -11.06
CA GLU A 31 26.93 12.03 -12.18
C GLU A 31 26.66 13.53 -12.03
N SER A 32 25.43 13.92 -11.70
CA SER A 32 25.09 15.32 -11.45
C SER A 32 25.92 15.96 -10.34
N ILE A 33 26.15 15.22 -9.24
CA ILE A 33 26.98 15.70 -8.13
C ILE A 33 28.45 15.80 -8.55
N LYS A 34 28.93 14.89 -9.39
CA LYS A 34 30.28 14.91 -9.94
C LYS A 34 30.54 16.15 -10.80
N GLU A 35 29.56 16.55 -11.63
CA GLU A 35 29.68 17.66 -12.55
C GLU A 35 29.43 19.02 -11.88
N ASN A 36 28.42 19.11 -11.03
CA ASN A 36 27.91 20.38 -10.50
C ASN A 36 28.20 20.58 -8.98
N GLY A 37 28.77 19.55 -8.32
CA GLY A 37 28.85 19.52 -6.86
C GLY A 37 27.51 19.29 -6.18
N LEU A 38 27.51 19.27 -4.86
CA LEU A 38 26.29 19.15 -4.06
C LEU A 38 25.61 20.52 -3.94
N LEU A 39 24.58 20.75 -4.75
CA LEU A 39 23.87 22.04 -4.82
C LEU A 39 23.00 22.31 -3.59
N GLU A 40 22.34 21.27 -3.08
CA GLU A 40 21.46 21.36 -1.91
C GLU A 40 22.11 20.72 -0.70
N PRO A 41 22.22 21.40 0.46
CA PRO A 41 22.74 20.81 1.68
C PRO A 41 21.85 19.69 2.18
N ILE A 42 22.44 18.71 2.89
CA ILE A 42 21.69 17.71 3.63
C ILE A 42 21.15 18.30 4.93
N ILE A 43 20.12 17.70 5.51
CA ILE A 43 19.59 18.07 6.82
C ILE A 43 19.97 16.99 7.83
N VAL A 44 20.57 17.42 8.94
CA VAL A 44 21.03 16.53 9.99
C VAL A 44 20.66 17.09 11.37
N ARG A 45 20.54 16.22 12.36
CA ARG A 45 20.45 16.64 13.78
C ARG A 45 21.67 16.18 14.57
N SER A 46 21.94 16.86 15.67
CA SER A 46 23.01 16.45 16.60
C SER A 46 22.70 15.05 17.18
N PHE A 47 23.73 14.20 17.19
CA PHE A 47 23.68 12.84 17.69
C PHE A 47 24.79 12.60 18.72
N PRO A 48 24.63 11.66 19.66
CA PRO A 48 25.66 11.36 20.68
C PRO A 48 27.05 11.13 20.08
N ALA A 49 28.07 11.35 20.89
CA ALA A 49 29.47 11.20 20.51
C ALA A 49 29.97 12.14 19.40
N GLY A 50 29.35 13.32 19.25
CA GLY A 50 29.75 14.32 18.24
C GLY A 50 29.43 13.92 16.80
N LYS A 51 28.53 12.96 16.61
CA LYS A 51 28.02 12.53 15.32
C LYS A 51 26.76 13.34 14.94
N TYR A 52 26.29 13.12 13.71
CA TYR A 52 25.10 13.74 13.17
C TYR A 52 24.21 12.68 12.49
N GLU A 53 22.94 12.62 12.87
CA GLU A 53 21.97 11.71 12.25
C GLU A 53 21.31 12.41 11.06
N ILE A 54 21.26 11.70 9.92
CA ILE A 54 20.74 12.24 8.67
C ILE A 54 19.21 12.21 8.72
N ILE A 55 18.56 13.38 8.57
CA ILE A 55 17.10 13.50 8.46
C ILE A 55 16.67 13.51 6.99
N SER A 56 17.40 14.23 6.15
CA SER A 56 17.14 14.31 4.71
C SER A 56 18.42 14.35 3.91
N GLY A 57 18.44 13.62 2.78
CA GLY A 57 19.56 13.60 1.85
C GLY A 57 20.40 12.32 1.89
N HIS A 58 19.89 11.19 2.35
CA HIS A 58 20.59 9.88 2.37
C HIS A 58 21.23 9.53 1.02
N ARG A 59 20.48 9.64 -0.09
CA ARG A 59 20.98 9.40 -1.45
C ARG A 59 22.14 10.31 -1.84
N ARG A 60 22.10 11.60 -1.43
CA ARG A 60 23.17 12.57 -1.67
C ARG A 60 24.43 12.18 -0.90
N VAL A 61 24.29 11.72 0.35
CA VAL A 61 25.42 11.22 1.15
C VAL A 61 26.04 9.99 0.49
N GLU A 62 25.23 9.05 0.02
CA GLU A 62 25.70 7.84 -0.66
C GLU A 62 26.47 8.19 -1.94
N ALA A 63 25.91 9.03 -2.82
CA ALA A 63 26.56 9.50 -4.02
C ALA A 63 27.91 10.21 -3.70
N CYS A 64 27.94 11.04 -2.66
CA CYS A 64 29.20 11.69 -2.23
C CYS A 64 30.24 10.67 -1.74
N LYS A 65 29.82 9.61 -1.04
CA LYS A 65 30.72 8.51 -0.63
C LYS A 65 31.31 7.77 -1.85
N GLU A 66 30.48 7.45 -2.84
CA GLU A 66 30.91 6.82 -4.09
C GLU A 66 31.96 7.67 -4.83
N LEU A 67 31.80 9.00 -4.80
CA LEU A 67 32.72 9.95 -5.42
C LEU A 67 33.98 10.23 -4.56
N GLY A 68 34.11 9.65 -3.37
CA GLY A 68 35.23 9.89 -2.47
C GLY A 68 35.24 11.30 -1.85
N ILE A 69 34.12 11.99 -1.83
CA ILE A 69 33.97 13.31 -1.18
C ILE A 69 33.92 13.09 0.33
N THR A 70 34.83 13.74 1.06
CA THR A 70 34.96 13.54 2.50
C THR A 70 34.17 14.52 3.36
N SER A 71 33.77 15.66 2.77
CA SER A 71 33.05 16.71 3.51
C SER A 71 31.94 17.31 2.65
N ILE A 72 30.74 17.42 3.22
CA ILE A 72 29.55 17.88 2.52
C ILE A 72 28.81 18.99 3.30
N PRO A 73 28.16 19.94 2.60
CA PRO A 73 27.37 20.97 3.24
C PRO A 73 26.11 20.38 3.89
N ALA A 74 25.90 20.72 5.15
CA ALA A 74 24.77 20.26 5.95
C ALA A 74 24.14 21.40 6.75
N ILE A 75 22.83 21.35 6.92
CA ILE A 75 22.07 22.16 7.85
C ILE A 75 21.90 21.36 9.13
N ILE A 76 22.42 21.89 10.23
CA ILE A 76 22.27 21.25 11.55
C ILE A 76 21.02 21.86 12.19
N GLU A 77 20.06 21.00 12.51
CA GLU A 77 18.84 21.35 13.22
C GLU A 77 18.85 20.75 14.63
N GLU A 78 18.40 21.53 15.60
CA GLU A 78 18.27 21.07 16.99
C GLU A 78 16.86 20.47 17.16
N LEU A 79 16.72 19.19 16.84
CA LEU A 79 15.45 18.45 16.88
C LEU A 79 15.54 17.28 17.86
N THR A 80 14.45 17.05 18.56
CA THR A 80 14.20 15.81 19.28
C THR A 80 14.07 14.65 18.28
N LYS A 81 14.13 13.39 18.75
CA LYS A 81 13.91 12.22 17.88
C LYS A 81 12.53 12.25 17.23
N ASP A 82 11.50 12.63 17.98
CA ASP A 82 10.12 12.68 17.49
C ASP A 82 9.89 13.77 16.44
N GLU A 83 10.48 14.96 16.62
CA GLU A 83 10.43 16.05 15.63
C GLU A 83 11.16 15.65 14.34
N ALA A 84 12.32 14.98 14.47
CA ALA A 84 13.07 14.48 13.32
C ALA A 84 12.28 13.42 12.53
N ILE A 85 11.55 12.52 13.21
CA ILE A 85 10.65 11.56 12.56
C ILE A 85 9.57 12.29 11.75
N VAL A 86 8.90 13.27 12.36
CA VAL A 86 7.84 14.03 11.68
C VAL A 86 8.41 14.71 10.43
N GLN A 87 9.53 15.42 10.55
CA GLN A 87 10.15 16.13 9.43
C GLN A 87 10.62 15.17 8.32
N MET A 88 11.22 14.04 8.69
CA MET A 88 11.67 13.02 7.76
C MET A 88 10.48 12.42 6.98
N VAL A 89 9.38 12.10 7.64
CA VAL A 89 8.18 11.58 6.99
C VAL A 89 7.57 12.64 6.07
N ASP A 90 7.40 13.89 6.54
CA ASP A 90 6.78 14.96 5.76
C ASP A 90 7.60 15.30 4.50
N SER A 91 8.92 15.27 4.58
CA SER A 91 9.79 15.52 3.41
C SER A 91 9.79 14.39 2.37
N ASN A 92 9.28 13.21 2.72
CA ASN A 92 9.32 12.03 1.84
C ASN A 92 7.95 11.55 1.38
N ILE A 93 6.86 11.89 2.10
CA ILE A 93 5.52 11.34 1.83
C ILE A 93 4.92 11.79 0.48
N HIS A 94 5.41 12.88 -0.07
CA HIS A 94 4.99 13.43 -1.37
C HIS A 94 5.86 12.96 -2.55
N ARG A 95 6.77 12.00 -2.33
CA ARG A 95 7.57 11.41 -3.42
C ARG A 95 6.67 10.64 -4.38
N GLU A 96 7.00 10.69 -5.67
CA GLU A 96 6.39 9.81 -6.66
C GLU A 96 6.76 8.34 -6.37
N HIS A 97 5.82 7.42 -6.60
CA HIS A 97 6.02 5.97 -6.49
C HIS A 97 6.49 5.45 -5.11
N ILE A 98 5.85 5.92 -4.02
CA ILE A 98 6.07 5.34 -2.68
C ILE A 98 5.35 4.00 -2.58
N LEU A 99 6.05 2.96 -2.13
CA LEU A 99 5.45 1.65 -1.91
C LEU A 99 4.41 1.67 -0.78
N PRO A 100 3.35 0.84 -0.86
CA PRO A 100 2.37 0.71 0.22
C PRO A 100 2.99 0.40 1.58
N SER A 101 4.03 -0.45 1.62
CA SER A 101 4.77 -0.74 2.84
C SER A 101 5.48 0.48 3.42
N GLU A 102 6.13 1.27 2.57
CA GLU A 102 6.83 2.50 2.98
C GLU A 102 5.87 3.52 3.59
N LYS A 103 4.72 3.77 2.93
CA LYS A 103 3.66 4.62 3.48
C LYS A 103 3.14 4.09 4.83
N ALA A 104 2.96 2.77 4.94
CA ALA A 104 2.46 2.14 6.14
C ALA A 104 3.38 2.38 7.35
N PHE A 105 4.68 2.10 7.19
CA PHE A 105 5.66 2.32 8.26
C PHE A 105 5.92 3.80 8.53
N ALA A 106 5.94 4.66 7.51
CA ALA A 106 6.10 6.11 7.67
C ALA A 106 4.95 6.70 8.51
N TYR A 107 3.70 6.39 8.17
CA TYR A 107 2.55 6.84 8.94
C TYR A 107 2.52 6.29 10.35
N LYS A 108 2.91 5.02 10.56
CA LYS A 108 3.03 4.44 11.89
C LYS A 108 4.04 5.18 12.75
N MET A 109 5.26 5.41 12.22
CA MET A 109 6.31 6.15 12.93
C MET A 109 5.86 7.58 13.27
N LYS A 110 5.26 8.30 12.31
CA LYS A 110 4.76 9.65 12.54
C LYS A 110 3.64 9.68 13.60
N LEU A 111 2.72 8.70 13.56
CA LEU A 111 1.66 8.58 14.56
C LEU A 111 2.21 8.36 15.98
N GLU A 112 3.22 7.51 16.12
CA GLU A 112 3.90 7.23 17.40
C GLU A 112 4.65 8.46 17.90
N ALA A 113 5.42 9.15 17.06
CA ALA A 113 6.13 10.37 17.40
C ALA A 113 5.18 11.48 17.89
N LEU A 114 4.08 11.73 17.18
CA LEU A 114 3.08 12.72 17.58
C LEU A 114 2.34 12.37 18.88
N LYS A 115 2.11 11.08 19.13
CA LYS A 115 1.54 10.61 20.41
C LYS A 115 2.50 10.85 21.59
N HIS A 116 3.80 10.66 21.40
CA HIS A 116 4.82 10.96 22.41
C HIS A 116 4.86 12.45 22.73
N GLN A 117 4.88 13.30 21.72
CA GLN A 117 4.84 14.77 21.87
C GLN A 117 3.55 15.23 22.60
N GLY A 118 2.39 14.65 22.29
CA GLY A 118 1.11 14.96 22.93
C GLY A 118 1.05 14.58 24.41
N LYS A 119 1.80 13.58 24.86
CA LYS A 119 1.93 13.22 26.28
C LYS A 119 2.78 14.20 27.08
N THR A 120 3.75 14.84 26.44
CA THR A 120 4.64 15.84 27.07
C THR A 120 4.02 17.24 27.07
N SER A 121 3.07 17.52 26.17
CA SER A 121 2.39 18.82 26.03
C SER A 121 0.94 18.74 26.54
N CYS A 122 0.76 18.45 27.82
CA CYS A 122 -0.57 18.48 28.45
C CYS A 122 -0.96 19.91 28.83
N GLN A 123 -1.23 20.78 27.83
CA GLN A 123 -1.89 22.07 28.03
C GLN A 123 -3.00 22.28 27.00
N LEU A 124 -4.23 22.20 27.53
CA LEU A 124 -5.47 22.88 27.11
C LEU A 124 -5.73 23.11 25.61
N GLY A 125 -6.74 22.39 25.09
CA GLY A 125 -7.58 22.87 24.00
C GLY A 125 -7.49 22.06 22.73
N THR A 126 -8.61 21.43 22.38
CA THR A 126 -8.94 20.69 21.15
C THR A 126 -8.34 19.29 21.05
N LYS A 127 -9.18 18.31 21.32
CA LYS A 127 -8.95 16.88 21.01
C LYS A 127 -9.07 16.63 19.50
N SER A 128 -8.18 17.21 18.72
CA SER A 128 -7.97 16.73 17.35
C SER A 128 -7.27 15.37 17.45
N ARG A 129 -7.82 14.35 16.78
CA ARG A 129 -7.20 13.02 16.76
C ARG A 129 -5.84 13.12 16.06
N THR A 130 -4.86 12.36 16.54
CA THR A 130 -3.49 12.43 15.99
C THR A 130 -3.44 12.05 14.50
N ASP A 131 -4.32 11.15 14.03
CA ASP A 131 -4.48 10.80 12.63
C ASP A 131 -5.03 11.95 11.77
N GLU A 132 -5.90 12.81 12.33
CA GLU A 132 -6.38 14.04 11.68
C GLU A 132 -5.23 15.03 11.48
N LYS A 133 -4.34 15.20 12.46
CA LYS A 133 -3.15 16.06 12.34
C LYS A 133 -2.18 15.56 11.26
N ILE A 134 -2.05 14.25 11.08
CA ILE A 134 -1.24 13.68 10.00
C ILE A 134 -1.88 13.97 8.65
N ALA A 135 -3.22 13.88 8.56
CA ALA A 135 -3.97 14.14 7.33
C ALA A 135 -3.88 15.61 6.87
N GLU A 136 -3.64 16.56 7.79
CA GLU A 136 -3.45 17.98 7.43
C GLU A 136 -2.18 18.22 6.59
N THR A 137 -1.15 17.37 6.75
CA THR A 137 0.14 17.48 6.03
C THR A 137 0.34 16.41 4.97
N ALA A 138 -0.59 15.47 4.82
CA ALA A 138 -0.55 14.38 3.86
C ALA A 138 -1.70 14.51 2.86
N ASP A 139 -1.53 13.97 1.66
CA ASP A 139 -2.60 13.90 0.65
C ASP A 139 -3.67 12.83 0.97
N ASP A 140 -3.41 12.00 1.99
CA ASP A 140 -4.27 10.91 2.40
C ASP A 140 -5.23 11.33 3.54
N SER A 141 -6.50 10.92 3.47
CA SER A 141 -7.45 11.14 4.57
C SER A 141 -7.06 10.37 5.85
N ALA A 142 -7.51 10.82 7.02
CA ALA A 142 -7.26 10.13 8.30
C ALA A 142 -7.68 8.65 8.26
N ARG A 143 -8.80 8.33 7.58
CA ARG A 143 -9.23 6.94 7.37
C ARG A 143 -8.25 6.14 6.50
N GLN A 144 -7.71 6.75 5.45
CA GLN A 144 -6.74 6.10 4.58
C GLN A 144 -5.41 5.88 5.30
N ILE A 145 -4.96 6.84 6.12
CA ILE A 145 -3.77 6.71 6.97
C ILE A 145 -3.90 5.50 7.91
N GLN A 146 -5.06 5.34 8.58
CA GLN A 146 -5.31 4.18 9.45
C GLN A 146 -5.27 2.85 8.66
N ARG A 147 -5.75 2.84 7.42
CA ARG A 147 -5.67 1.66 6.56
C ARG A 147 -4.24 1.33 6.14
N TYR A 148 -3.41 2.36 5.83
CA TYR A 148 -1.97 2.14 5.59
C TYR A 148 -1.29 1.58 6.83
N ILE A 149 -1.48 2.21 8.01
CA ILE A 149 -0.90 1.71 9.26
C ILE A 149 -1.31 0.26 9.51
N ARG A 150 -2.53 -0.12 9.14
CA ARG A 150 -2.99 -1.50 9.29
C ARG A 150 -2.15 -2.51 8.51
N LEU A 151 -1.55 -2.14 7.37
CA LEU A 151 -0.66 -3.03 6.62
C LEU A 151 0.60 -3.45 7.40
N THR A 152 1.03 -2.67 8.41
CA THR A 152 2.18 -3.02 9.25
C THR A 152 1.96 -4.27 10.12
N TYR A 153 0.76 -4.83 10.13
CA TYR A 153 0.43 -6.08 10.80
C TYR A 153 0.45 -7.30 9.87
N LEU A 154 0.79 -7.10 8.61
CA LEU A 154 1.05 -8.20 7.68
C LEU A 154 2.44 -8.79 7.94
N ILE A 155 2.56 -10.11 7.74
CA ILE A 155 3.88 -10.74 7.68
C ILE A 155 4.67 -10.18 6.48
N PRO A 156 6.02 -10.13 6.56
CA PRO A 156 6.84 -9.49 5.54
C PRO A 156 6.59 -9.99 4.11
N GLU A 157 6.34 -11.28 3.95
CA GLU A 157 6.11 -11.95 2.67
C GLU A 157 4.80 -11.48 2.02
N LEU A 158 3.71 -11.39 2.79
CA LEU A 158 2.43 -10.86 2.30
C LEU A 158 2.52 -9.36 1.99
N LEU A 159 3.25 -8.61 2.81
CA LEU A 159 3.47 -7.18 2.58
C LEU A 159 4.28 -6.95 1.28
N LYS A 160 5.24 -7.83 0.99
CA LYS A 160 5.99 -7.83 -0.27
C LYS A 160 5.06 -8.05 -1.47
N LEU A 161 4.10 -8.99 -1.37
CA LEU A 161 3.10 -9.20 -2.44
C LEU A 161 2.19 -7.98 -2.66
N VAL A 162 1.99 -7.16 -1.62
CA VAL A 162 1.27 -5.87 -1.77
C VAL A 162 2.12 -4.85 -2.50
N ASP A 163 3.42 -4.75 -2.17
CA ASP A 163 4.38 -3.87 -2.86
C ASP A 163 4.56 -4.25 -4.34
N GLU A 164 4.47 -5.54 -4.66
CA GLU A 164 4.52 -6.09 -6.02
C GLU A 164 3.16 -6.00 -6.76
N GLU A 165 2.15 -5.37 -6.18
CA GLU A 165 0.78 -5.23 -6.71
C GLU A 165 0.05 -6.57 -6.97
N ARG A 166 0.60 -7.70 -6.50
CA ARG A 166 -0.04 -9.03 -6.60
C ARG A 166 -1.26 -9.13 -5.68
N ILE A 167 -1.21 -8.51 -4.51
CA ILE A 167 -2.36 -8.34 -3.61
C ILE A 167 -2.74 -6.87 -3.61
N ALA A 168 -3.98 -6.56 -4.00
CA ALA A 168 -4.47 -5.19 -4.00
C ALA A 168 -4.58 -4.63 -2.56
N PHE A 169 -4.44 -3.32 -2.40
CA PHE A 169 -4.43 -2.64 -1.11
C PHE A 169 -5.63 -2.98 -0.20
N THR A 170 -6.84 -2.98 -0.75
CA THR A 170 -8.06 -3.21 0.05
C THR A 170 -8.18 -4.65 0.59
N PRO A 171 -7.97 -5.72 -0.20
CA PRO A 171 -7.83 -7.08 0.32
C PRO A 171 -6.72 -7.21 1.37
N ALA A 172 -5.56 -6.58 1.17
CA ALA A 172 -4.44 -6.62 2.10
C ALA A 172 -4.81 -6.06 3.49
N VAL A 173 -5.59 -4.96 3.52
CA VAL A 173 -6.12 -4.42 4.79
C VAL A 173 -7.04 -5.42 5.50
N GLU A 174 -7.87 -6.18 4.78
CA GLU A 174 -8.71 -7.22 5.39
C GLU A 174 -7.86 -8.40 5.91
N ILE A 175 -6.84 -8.82 5.16
CA ILE A 175 -5.90 -9.89 5.54
C ILE A 175 -5.12 -9.51 6.80
N SER A 176 -4.76 -8.24 6.96
CA SER A 176 -4.02 -7.77 8.15
C SER A 176 -4.76 -7.95 9.48
N TYR A 177 -6.04 -8.33 9.47
CA TYR A 177 -6.80 -8.67 10.67
C TYR A 177 -6.67 -10.14 11.08
N LEU A 178 -6.09 -10.98 10.23
CA LEU A 178 -5.76 -12.35 10.55
C LEU A 178 -4.58 -12.41 11.52
N SER A 179 -4.52 -13.45 12.33
CA SER A 179 -3.34 -13.74 13.17
C SER A 179 -2.14 -14.08 12.29
N GLU A 180 -0.94 -13.95 12.82
CA GLU A 180 0.31 -14.27 12.10
C GLU A 180 0.32 -15.72 11.59
N TYR A 181 -0.17 -16.68 12.39
CA TYR A 181 -0.33 -18.06 11.99
C TYR A 181 -1.31 -18.25 10.82
N GLU A 182 -2.46 -17.57 10.85
CA GLU A 182 -3.44 -17.61 9.76
C GLU A 182 -2.92 -16.97 8.48
N GLN A 183 -2.14 -15.89 8.61
CA GLN A 183 -1.45 -15.25 7.48
C GLN A 183 -0.44 -16.20 6.85
N GLN A 184 0.28 -17.00 7.65
CA GLN A 184 1.20 -18.00 7.14
C GLN A 184 0.48 -19.09 6.34
N ILE A 185 -0.65 -19.62 6.86
CA ILE A 185 -1.50 -20.57 6.12
C ILE A 185 -1.97 -19.95 4.80
N LEU A 186 -2.41 -18.69 4.83
CA LEU A 186 -2.86 -17.99 3.63
C LEU A 186 -1.73 -17.86 2.59
N LEU A 187 -0.52 -17.50 3.04
CA LEU A 187 0.66 -17.40 2.17
C LEU A 187 0.97 -18.73 1.48
N GLU A 188 1.00 -19.82 2.23
CA GLU A 188 1.22 -21.18 1.68
C GLU A 188 0.19 -21.54 0.60
N GLN A 189 -1.08 -21.15 0.81
CA GLN A 189 -2.13 -21.40 -0.19
C GLN A 189 -1.98 -20.50 -1.43
N ILE A 190 -1.54 -19.24 -1.27
CA ILE A 190 -1.24 -18.35 -2.39
C ILE A 190 -0.07 -18.91 -3.22
N GLU A 191 0.98 -19.39 -2.58
CA GLU A 191 2.14 -19.98 -3.26
C GLU A 191 1.78 -21.28 -3.99
N PHE A 192 0.95 -22.11 -3.36
CA PHE A 192 0.51 -23.39 -3.95
C PHE A 192 -0.41 -23.19 -5.16
N THR A 193 -1.32 -22.19 -5.13
CA THR A 193 -2.34 -22.00 -6.16
C THR A 193 -1.97 -20.93 -7.19
N ASP A 194 -0.92 -20.15 -6.94
CA ASP A 194 -0.54 -18.91 -7.64
C ASP A 194 -1.72 -17.93 -7.78
N ALA A 195 -2.66 -17.96 -6.84
CA ALA A 195 -3.85 -17.13 -6.82
C ALA A 195 -3.89 -16.25 -5.58
N THR A 196 -4.14 -14.97 -5.77
CA THR A 196 -4.27 -13.99 -4.66
C THR A 196 -5.73 -13.69 -4.37
N PRO A 197 -6.13 -13.49 -3.10
CA PRO A 197 -7.52 -13.29 -2.72
C PRO A 197 -8.08 -11.96 -3.23
N THR A 198 -9.31 -12.00 -3.72
CA THR A 198 -10.12 -10.82 -4.00
C THR A 198 -10.62 -10.19 -2.69
N LEU A 199 -11.20 -8.97 -2.76
CA LEU A 199 -11.78 -8.32 -1.57
C LEU A 199 -12.84 -9.19 -0.89
N SER A 200 -13.76 -9.79 -1.66
CA SER A 200 -14.82 -10.63 -1.10
C SER A 200 -14.27 -11.90 -0.44
N GLN A 201 -13.24 -12.50 -1.02
CA GLN A 201 -12.54 -13.64 -0.45
C GLN A 201 -11.80 -13.26 0.84
N ALA A 202 -11.08 -12.14 0.85
CA ALA A 202 -10.38 -11.62 2.05
C ALA A 202 -11.35 -11.31 3.19
N GLN A 203 -12.51 -10.72 2.91
CA GLN A 203 -13.55 -10.48 3.91
C GLN A 203 -14.15 -11.78 4.47
N ARG A 204 -14.34 -12.79 3.64
CA ARG A 204 -14.80 -14.12 4.09
C ARG A 204 -13.75 -14.81 4.94
N LEU A 205 -12.47 -14.78 4.55
CA LEU A 205 -11.37 -15.30 5.35
C LEU A 205 -11.30 -14.66 6.72
N ARG A 206 -11.41 -13.32 6.78
CA ARG A 206 -11.50 -12.59 8.05
C ARG A 206 -12.72 -13.02 8.89
N LYS A 207 -13.86 -13.30 8.26
CA LYS A 207 -15.03 -13.81 8.98
C LYS A 207 -14.77 -15.21 9.53
N PHE A 208 -14.20 -16.12 8.73
CA PHE A 208 -13.82 -17.47 9.22
C PHE A 208 -12.83 -17.42 10.38
N SER A 209 -11.87 -16.51 10.36
CA SER A 209 -10.96 -16.28 11.50
C SER A 209 -11.74 -15.89 12.76
N LYS A 210 -12.66 -14.93 12.68
CA LYS A 210 -13.50 -14.51 13.81
C LYS A 210 -14.39 -15.63 14.37
N ASP A 211 -14.89 -16.49 13.48
CA ASP A 211 -15.80 -17.57 13.81
C ASP A 211 -15.03 -18.83 14.27
N GLY A 212 -13.70 -18.81 14.32
CA GLY A 212 -12.83 -19.93 14.70
C GLY A 212 -12.79 -21.06 13.67
N ASN A 213 -13.17 -20.80 12.43
CA ASN A 213 -13.28 -21.77 11.33
C ASN A 213 -12.22 -21.56 10.25
N PHE A 214 -11.06 -21.04 10.61
CA PHE A 214 -9.95 -20.78 9.69
C PHE A 214 -9.06 -22.01 9.58
N PHE A 215 -9.40 -22.90 8.66
CA PHE A 215 -8.65 -24.14 8.39
C PHE A 215 -8.05 -24.11 6.99
N VAL A 216 -6.98 -24.85 6.78
CA VAL A 216 -6.28 -24.97 5.47
C VAL A 216 -7.25 -25.27 4.33
N ASP A 217 -8.13 -26.29 4.51
CA ASP A 217 -9.13 -26.66 3.51
C ASP A 217 -10.11 -25.54 3.20
N THR A 218 -10.51 -24.77 4.22
CA THR A 218 -11.41 -23.62 4.06
C THR A 218 -10.73 -22.52 3.25
N VAL A 219 -9.47 -22.22 3.55
CA VAL A 219 -8.67 -21.21 2.84
C VAL A 219 -8.46 -21.63 1.39
N PHE A 220 -8.08 -22.88 1.17
CA PHE A 220 -7.92 -23.46 -0.17
C PHE A 220 -9.20 -23.37 -1.00
N ALA A 221 -10.34 -23.76 -0.43
CA ALA A 221 -11.63 -23.69 -1.11
C ALA A 221 -12.00 -22.25 -1.50
N VAL A 222 -11.75 -21.28 -0.59
CA VAL A 222 -12.05 -19.85 -0.85
C VAL A 222 -11.16 -19.28 -1.95
N ILE A 223 -9.86 -19.59 -1.95
CA ILE A 223 -8.92 -19.04 -2.94
C ILE A 223 -9.16 -19.62 -4.32
N ASN A 224 -9.47 -20.93 -4.41
CA ASN A 224 -9.71 -21.63 -5.67
C ASN A 224 -11.12 -21.43 -6.26
N GLU A 225 -12.00 -20.69 -5.60
CA GLU A 225 -13.29 -20.35 -6.22
C GLU A 225 -13.08 -19.58 -7.53
N GLU A 226 -13.84 -19.99 -8.57
CA GLU A 226 -13.89 -19.24 -9.83
C GLU A 226 -14.22 -17.77 -9.56
N LYS A 227 -13.28 -16.89 -9.88
CA LYS A 227 -13.51 -15.46 -9.73
C LYS A 227 -14.62 -15.01 -10.68
N PRO A 228 -15.53 -14.11 -10.27
CA PRO A 228 -16.64 -13.65 -11.12
C PRO A 228 -16.20 -13.15 -12.50
N ASN A 229 -14.97 -12.62 -12.61
CA ASN A 229 -14.40 -12.15 -13.87
C ASN A 229 -13.88 -13.27 -14.79
N GLN A 230 -13.72 -14.50 -14.28
CA GLN A 230 -13.29 -15.66 -15.06
C GLN A 230 -14.48 -16.43 -15.67
N LYS A 231 -15.71 -16.16 -15.23
CA LYS A 231 -16.90 -16.72 -15.85
C LYS A 231 -17.12 -16.05 -17.20
N GLU A 232 -17.20 -16.85 -18.25
CA GLU A 232 -17.61 -16.35 -19.56
C GLU A 232 -18.96 -15.65 -19.42
N GLN A 233 -19.01 -14.36 -19.72
CA GLN A 233 -20.19 -13.54 -19.65
C GLN A 233 -20.47 -12.95 -21.02
N VAL A 234 -21.65 -13.23 -21.54
CA VAL A 234 -22.19 -12.52 -22.69
C VAL A 234 -22.86 -11.25 -22.16
N ARG A 235 -22.29 -10.09 -22.45
CA ARG A 235 -22.86 -8.78 -22.06
C ARG A 235 -23.47 -8.12 -23.27
N PHE A 236 -24.70 -7.67 -23.11
CA PHE A 236 -25.39 -6.84 -24.10
C PHE A 236 -25.47 -5.41 -23.58
N MET A 237 -25.33 -4.43 -24.47
CA MET A 237 -25.58 -3.05 -24.11
C MET A 237 -27.06 -2.87 -23.81
N GLU A 238 -27.40 -2.14 -22.74
CA GLU A 238 -28.78 -1.92 -22.33
C GLU A 238 -29.60 -1.26 -23.46
N GLU A 239 -29.01 -0.33 -24.19
CA GLU A 239 -29.59 0.38 -25.32
C GLU A 239 -30.02 -0.57 -26.46
N ASP A 240 -29.23 -1.60 -26.75
CA ASP A 240 -29.52 -2.56 -27.81
C ASP A 240 -30.69 -3.46 -27.50
N ILE A 241 -30.91 -3.77 -26.24
CA ILE A 241 -31.98 -4.68 -25.80
C ILE A 241 -33.21 -3.89 -25.42
N ARG A 242 -33.09 -2.71 -24.83
CA ARG A 242 -34.17 -1.90 -24.28
C ARG A 242 -35.29 -1.59 -25.31
N LYS A 243 -34.92 -1.41 -26.56
CA LYS A 243 -35.88 -1.15 -27.69
C LYS A 243 -36.87 -2.27 -27.93
N TYR A 244 -36.60 -3.49 -27.46
CA TYR A 244 -37.49 -4.65 -27.63
C TYR A 244 -38.42 -4.88 -26.44
N PHE A 245 -38.30 -4.08 -25.37
CA PHE A 245 -39.07 -4.26 -24.13
C PHE A 245 -39.92 -3.03 -23.77
N PRO A 246 -41.07 -3.23 -23.12
CA PRO A 246 -41.89 -2.13 -22.59
C PRO A 246 -41.08 -1.30 -21.57
N LYS A 247 -41.39 0.00 -21.48
CA LYS A 247 -40.71 0.92 -20.52
C LYS A 247 -40.88 0.50 -19.05
N SER A 248 -41.90 -0.26 -18.72
CA SER A 248 -42.18 -0.77 -17.36
C SER A 248 -41.35 -1.96 -16.94
N TYR A 249 -40.64 -2.62 -17.86
CA TYR A 249 -39.84 -3.80 -17.53
C TYR A 249 -38.57 -3.42 -16.77
N THR A 250 -38.31 -4.11 -15.66
CA THR A 250 -37.03 -4.03 -14.94
C THR A 250 -35.94 -4.83 -15.64
N LYS A 251 -34.68 -4.62 -15.28
CA LYS A 251 -33.55 -5.43 -15.79
C LYS A 251 -33.77 -6.93 -15.54
N SER A 252 -34.34 -7.28 -14.38
CA SER A 252 -34.65 -8.67 -14.03
C SER A 252 -35.73 -9.27 -14.93
N ASP A 253 -36.76 -8.47 -15.26
CA ASP A 253 -37.87 -8.93 -16.13
C ASP A 253 -37.38 -9.14 -17.57
N MET A 254 -36.53 -8.24 -18.07
CA MET A 254 -35.91 -8.38 -19.39
C MET A 254 -35.05 -9.66 -19.45
N GLN A 255 -34.23 -9.92 -18.42
CA GLN A 255 -33.39 -11.11 -18.35
C GLN A 255 -34.19 -12.41 -18.32
N LYS A 256 -35.25 -12.48 -17.49
CA LYS A 256 -36.17 -13.64 -17.44
C LYS A 256 -36.86 -13.90 -18.80
N THR A 257 -37.27 -12.83 -19.46
CA THR A 257 -37.92 -12.96 -20.77
C THR A 257 -36.96 -13.46 -21.85
N ILE A 258 -35.70 -12.95 -21.86
CA ILE A 258 -34.67 -13.41 -22.79
C ILE A 258 -34.39 -14.91 -22.58
N ILE A 259 -34.23 -15.34 -21.35
CA ILE A 259 -33.98 -16.76 -21.03
C ILE A 259 -35.14 -17.61 -21.51
N SER A 260 -36.38 -17.23 -21.23
CA SER A 260 -37.58 -17.97 -21.69
C SER A 260 -37.71 -18.07 -23.23
N LEU A 261 -37.33 -17.01 -23.95
CA LEU A 261 -37.27 -17.02 -25.40
C LEU A 261 -36.21 -17.96 -25.95
N LEU A 262 -35.04 -17.95 -25.36
CA LEU A 262 -33.92 -18.84 -25.73
C LEU A 262 -34.24 -20.33 -25.46
N GLU A 263 -34.95 -20.64 -24.37
CA GLU A 263 -35.43 -21.99 -24.08
C GLU A 263 -36.43 -22.46 -25.10
N LYS A 264 -37.37 -21.60 -25.51
CA LYS A 264 -38.34 -21.91 -26.57
C LYS A 264 -37.66 -22.15 -27.91
N TRP A 265 -36.72 -21.30 -28.27
CA TRP A 265 -35.94 -21.43 -29.49
C TRP A 265 -35.14 -22.71 -29.53
N GLN A 266 -34.48 -23.09 -28.42
CA GLN A 266 -33.74 -24.33 -28.30
C GLN A 266 -34.66 -25.56 -28.50
N ARG A 267 -35.83 -25.60 -27.83
CA ARG A 267 -36.81 -26.69 -28.00
C ARG A 267 -37.30 -26.82 -29.44
N GLN A 268 -37.51 -25.69 -30.12
CA GLN A 268 -37.93 -25.68 -31.52
C GLN A 268 -36.81 -26.19 -32.44
N ARG A 269 -35.59 -25.79 -32.20
CA ARG A 269 -34.43 -26.27 -32.94
C ARG A 269 -34.18 -27.78 -32.77
N GLU A 270 -34.43 -28.32 -31.58
CA GLU A 270 -34.33 -29.76 -31.31
C GLU A 270 -35.46 -30.56 -32.01
N ARG A 271 -36.69 -30.00 -32.10
CA ARG A 271 -37.77 -30.62 -32.89
C ARG A 271 -37.45 -30.68 -34.38
N ASN A 272 -37.04 -29.53 -34.96
CA ASN A 272 -36.67 -29.51 -36.37
C ASN A 272 -35.53 -30.51 -36.72
N ARG A 273 -34.55 -30.65 -35.84
CA ARG A 273 -33.47 -31.66 -36.01
C ARG A 273 -33.96 -33.10 -35.95
N ARG A 274 -35.08 -33.38 -35.25
CA ARG A 274 -35.68 -34.75 -35.21
C ARG A 274 -36.54 -35.03 -36.45
N ASP A 275 -37.15 -33.98 -37.01
CA ASP A 275 -37.98 -34.12 -38.20
C ASP A 275 -37.16 -34.19 -39.50
N GLU A 276 -35.85 -33.77 -39.45
CA GLU A 276 -34.90 -33.90 -40.57
C GLU A 276 -34.12 -35.25 -40.59
N ARG A 277 -34.36 -36.16 -39.62
CA ARG A 277 -33.78 -37.50 -39.54
C ARG A 277 -34.82 -38.56 -39.83
#